data_c04a30f273e3150643d2c256527c63ef
#
_entry.id   c04a30f273e3150643d2c256527c63ef
#
_cell.length_a   1.000
_cell.length_b   1.000
_cell.length_c   1.000
_cell.angle_alpha   90.00
_cell.angle_beta   90.00
_cell.angle_gamma   90.00
#
_symmetry.space_group_name_H-M   'P 1'
#
loop_
_entity.id
_entity.type
_entity.pdbx_description
1 polymer ?
#
loop_
_entity_poly.entity_id
_entity_poly.type
_entity_poly.pdbx_seq_one_letter_code
_entity_poly.pdbx_strand_id
1 'polypeptide(L)'
;SSPPPSEPPDRRWRTSNPPPGDSLEAKWWPDAELGHAFRRWTGIPPARGDKGRAVAMKFLVEHLNVGELTAVGTAPRTPLPTIEPPDFAARAHTMISRLGTYGPNEEAPDQSALLALGEDVLPILRDLFPGRLWFNRWEPHIKPPRGSSVSGLCRTLVAFGATAAPHVAKLLKSDDPETRYYATLVAAEVPHSLLVEPLAAVLFDEDQGVSRSALYALEVFQEQEGVEGLKESLRALALASDADQRSRLLAMRALAVLRDENCVEALMAALAERSVLGEAAWRVLRMLTAQDFGDRQPDWRAWYSENGDRPRVEWLIDSLDHDDPEIRAIASLDLVRLSGQDYGYRVNQHREDRRAIRERYRLWWSARNDADN
;
A
#
# COMPACT_ATOMS: atom_id res chain seq x y z
N SER A 1 3.81 50.99 22.48
CA SER A 1 3.89 49.88 23.44
C SER A 1 2.49 49.38 23.76
N SER A 2 2.09 48.35 23.08
CA SER A 2 0.85 47.62 23.35
C SER A 2 1.19 46.34 24.15
N PRO A 3 0.38 45.91 25.11
CA PRO A 3 0.66 44.73 25.90
C PRO A 3 0.39 43.43 25.12
N PRO A 4 1.03 42.31 25.49
CA PRO A 4 0.83 41.02 24.81
C PRO A 4 -0.54 40.40 25.16
N PRO A 5 -1.09 39.54 24.28
CA PRO A 5 -2.37 38.90 24.50
C PRO A 5 -2.27 37.85 25.62
N SER A 6 -3.32 37.86 26.47
CA SER A 6 -3.51 36.96 27.60
C SER A 6 -3.69 35.50 27.17
N GLU A 7 -2.97 34.59 27.85
CA GLU A 7 -3.10 33.14 27.75
C GLU A 7 -4.52 32.65 28.10
N PRO A 8 -5.03 31.60 27.39
CA PRO A 8 -6.27 30.97 27.76
C PRO A 8 -6.14 30.11 29.03
N PRO A 9 -7.20 29.94 29.84
CA PRO A 9 -7.15 29.24 31.10
C PRO A 9 -6.90 27.74 30.93
N ASP A 10 -5.89 27.27 31.67
CA ASP A 10 -5.46 25.88 31.86
C ASP A 10 -6.63 25.02 32.38
N ARG A 11 -7.31 24.28 31.50
CA ARG A 11 -8.27 23.23 31.92
C ARG A 11 -7.51 21.96 32.23
N ARG A 12 -6.93 21.89 33.42
CA ARG A 12 -6.48 20.63 34.02
C ARG A 12 -7.70 19.79 34.37
N TRP A 13 -8.00 18.80 33.55
CA TRP A 13 -8.83 17.68 33.95
C TRP A 13 -8.06 16.87 34.99
N ARG A 14 -8.38 17.06 36.27
CA ARG A 14 -7.94 16.13 37.33
C ARG A 14 -8.65 14.80 37.06
N THR A 15 -7.96 13.84 36.49
CA THR A 15 -8.30 12.43 36.58
C THR A 15 -8.01 12.00 38.04
N SER A 16 -9.03 12.07 38.89
CA SER A 16 -8.99 11.34 40.16
C SER A 16 -9.15 9.87 39.82
N ASN A 17 -8.06 9.10 39.84
CA ASN A 17 -8.13 7.65 39.87
C ASN A 17 -8.99 7.20 41.06
N PRO A 18 -9.99 6.32 40.86
CA PRO A 18 -10.65 5.68 41.99
C PRO A 18 -9.63 4.77 42.70
N PRO A 19 -9.77 4.59 44.02
CA PRO A 19 -8.84 3.73 44.77
C PRO A 19 -8.90 2.29 44.26
N PRO A 20 -7.77 1.56 44.25
CA PRO A 20 -7.70 0.18 43.79
C PRO A 20 -8.44 -0.71 44.80
N GLY A 21 -9.40 -1.46 44.36
CA GLY A 21 -9.88 -2.58 45.16
C GLY A 21 -11.38 -2.79 45.37
N ASP A 22 -12.26 -2.25 44.56
CA ASP A 22 -13.64 -2.75 44.51
C ASP A 22 -14.17 -2.70 43.07
N SER A 23 -14.37 -3.87 42.46
CA SER A 23 -15.08 -3.94 41.19
C SER A 23 -16.53 -3.47 41.49
N LEU A 24 -16.82 -2.24 41.07
CA LEU A 24 -18.07 -1.56 41.30
C LEU A 24 -19.31 -2.33 40.75
N GLU A 25 -19.08 -3.31 39.88
CA GLU A 25 -20.14 -4.13 39.26
C GLU A 25 -20.72 -5.21 40.22
N ALA A 26 -19.89 -5.81 41.08
CA ALA A 26 -20.33 -6.90 41.96
C ALA A 26 -21.16 -6.44 43.16
N LYS A 27 -21.07 -5.17 43.55
CA LYS A 27 -21.75 -4.63 44.75
C LYS A 27 -23.17 -4.09 44.48
N TRP A 28 -23.53 -3.82 43.24
CA TRP A 28 -24.75 -3.10 42.87
C TRP A 28 -25.78 -3.97 42.12
N TRP A 29 -25.32 -5.09 41.53
CA TRP A 29 -26.15 -6.03 40.80
C TRP A 29 -25.89 -7.43 41.32
N PRO A 30 -26.87 -8.11 41.93
CA PRO A 30 -26.70 -9.49 42.34
C PRO A 30 -26.56 -10.43 41.14
N ASP A 31 -26.85 -9.89 39.93
CA ASP A 31 -26.74 -10.59 38.67
C ASP A 31 -26.05 -9.64 37.65
N ALA A 32 -24.80 -9.91 37.31
CA ALA A 32 -24.01 -9.11 36.36
C ALA A 32 -24.72 -9.00 34.98
N GLU A 33 -25.52 -10.01 34.63
CA GLU A 33 -26.27 -10.07 33.37
C GLU A 33 -27.36 -8.98 33.29
N LEU A 34 -28.02 -8.63 34.41
CA LEU A 34 -29.04 -7.58 34.42
C LEU A 34 -28.47 -6.19 34.15
N GLY A 35 -27.31 -5.90 34.70
CA GLY A 35 -26.58 -4.64 34.43
C GLY A 35 -26.11 -4.53 32.99
N HIS A 36 -25.64 -5.62 32.40
CA HIS A 36 -25.27 -5.69 31.00
C HIS A 36 -26.48 -5.56 30.06
N ALA A 37 -27.59 -6.20 30.38
CA ALA A 37 -28.83 -6.08 29.60
C ALA A 37 -29.37 -4.63 29.61
N PHE A 38 -29.42 -3.97 30.77
CA PHE A 38 -29.85 -2.58 30.86
C PHE A 38 -28.97 -1.61 30.06
N ARG A 39 -27.65 -1.74 30.20
CA ARG A 39 -26.70 -0.92 29.42
C ARG A 39 -26.79 -1.17 27.90
N ARG A 40 -26.98 -2.42 27.50
CA ARG A 40 -27.15 -2.80 26.10
C ARG A 40 -28.40 -2.20 25.47
N TRP A 41 -29.47 -2.13 26.22
CA TRP A 41 -30.78 -1.63 25.75
C TRP A 41 -30.89 -0.11 25.80
N THR A 42 -30.41 0.52 26.86
CA THR A 42 -30.59 1.96 27.08
C THR A 42 -29.38 2.80 26.68
N GLY A 43 -28.20 2.19 26.50
CA GLY A 43 -26.92 2.90 26.30
C GLY A 43 -26.45 3.67 27.56
N ILE A 44 -27.21 3.64 28.66
CA ILE A 44 -26.99 4.44 29.88
C ILE A 44 -26.53 3.49 31.00
N PRO A 45 -25.42 3.77 31.69
CA PRO A 45 -25.05 3.00 32.87
C PRO A 45 -26.11 3.23 33.98
N PRO A 46 -26.50 2.17 34.70
CA PRO A 46 -27.50 2.31 35.78
C PRO A 46 -26.98 3.25 36.88
N ALA A 47 -27.88 4.07 37.44
CA ALA A 47 -27.55 4.94 38.56
C ALA A 47 -27.10 4.13 39.78
N ARG A 48 -26.16 4.67 40.56
CA ARG A 48 -25.65 4.00 41.77
C ARG A 48 -26.69 3.91 42.89
N GLY A 49 -26.75 2.77 43.57
CA GLY A 49 -27.54 2.55 44.76
C GLY A 49 -28.92 1.90 44.50
N ASP A 50 -29.67 1.65 45.60
CA ASP A 50 -30.96 0.97 45.56
C ASP A 50 -32.00 1.66 44.65
N LYS A 51 -31.91 2.97 44.51
CA LYS A 51 -32.77 3.74 43.58
C LYS A 51 -32.47 3.42 42.10
N GLY A 52 -31.20 3.24 41.74
CA GLY A 52 -30.83 2.86 40.38
C GLY A 52 -31.28 1.45 40.00
N ARG A 53 -31.20 0.54 40.98
CA ARG A 53 -31.68 -0.83 40.84
C ARG A 53 -33.19 -0.89 40.66
N ALA A 54 -33.96 -0.11 41.46
CA ALA A 54 -35.40 -0.03 41.33
C ALA A 54 -35.84 0.53 39.96
N VAL A 55 -35.14 1.54 39.44
CA VAL A 55 -35.43 2.12 38.12
C VAL A 55 -35.11 1.12 37.00
N ALA A 56 -34.01 0.40 37.08
CA ALA A 56 -33.65 -0.61 36.09
C ALA A 56 -34.61 -1.80 36.09
N MET A 57 -35.00 -2.27 37.27
CA MET A 57 -35.99 -3.35 37.39
C MET A 57 -37.37 -2.91 36.89
N LYS A 58 -37.80 -1.69 37.21
CA LYS A 58 -39.06 -1.14 36.68
C LYS A 58 -39.06 -1.05 35.17
N PHE A 59 -37.96 -0.55 34.58
CA PHE A 59 -37.80 -0.48 33.13
C PHE A 59 -37.83 -1.87 32.47
N LEU A 60 -37.13 -2.86 33.03
CA LEU A 60 -37.15 -4.23 32.53
C LEU A 60 -38.54 -4.88 32.63
N VAL A 61 -39.25 -4.66 33.73
CA VAL A 61 -40.63 -5.17 33.90
C VAL A 61 -41.60 -4.53 32.91
N GLU A 62 -41.51 -3.21 32.71
CA GLU A 62 -42.42 -2.48 31.81
C GLU A 62 -42.17 -2.75 30.32
N HIS A 63 -40.89 -3.01 29.91
CA HIS A 63 -40.56 -3.15 28.50
C HIS A 63 -40.30 -4.58 28.05
N LEU A 64 -39.99 -5.52 28.96
CA LEU A 64 -39.73 -6.91 28.64
C LEU A 64 -40.82 -7.89 29.10
N ASN A 65 -41.91 -7.36 29.61
CA ASN A 65 -43.05 -8.16 30.12
C ASN A 65 -42.62 -9.28 31.11
N VAL A 66 -41.65 -8.99 31.98
CA VAL A 66 -41.04 -9.93 32.94
C VAL A 66 -42.03 -10.41 34.02
N GLY A 67 -43.23 -9.80 34.07
CA GLY A 67 -44.30 -10.24 34.98
C GLY A 67 -44.78 -11.69 34.79
N GLU A 68 -44.55 -12.27 33.61
CA GLU A 68 -44.86 -13.67 33.32
C GLU A 68 -43.77 -14.67 33.73
N LEU A 69 -42.58 -14.19 34.12
CA LEU A 69 -41.46 -15.06 34.51
C LEU A 69 -41.50 -15.55 35.95
N THR A 70 -42.42 -15.09 36.76
CA THR A 70 -42.59 -15.54 38.18
C THR A 70 -43.53 -16.71 38.37
N ALA A 71 -44.20 -17.15 37.32
CA ALA A 71 -45.03 -18.38 37.35
C ALA A 71 -44.17 -19.57 36.88
N VAL A 72 -43.30 -20.09 37.73
CA VAL A 72 -42.64 -21.38 37.53
C VAL A 72 -43.63 -22.50 37.75
N GLY A 73 -44.51 -22.73 36.79
CA GLY A 73 -45.39 -23.89 36.69
C GLY A 73 -45.34 -24.37 35.25
N THR A 74 -44.62 -25.46 35.01
CA THR A 74 -44.74 -26.40 33.88
C THR A 74 -45.54 -25.93 32.65
N ALA A 75 -45.15 -24.79 32.06
CA ALA A 75 -45.58 -24.44 30.70
C ALA A 75 -44.72 -25.22 29.70
N PRO A 76 -45.29 -25.75 28.59
CA PRO A 76 -44.52 -26.38 27.57
C PRO A 76 -43.44 -25.40 27.08
N ARG A 77 -42.17 -25.80 27.14
CA ARG A 77 -41.05 -25.01 26.61
C ARG A 77 -41.34 -24.80 25.13
N THR A 78 -41.79 -23.60 24.77
CA THR A 78 -41.71 -23.18 23.38
C THR A 78 -40.23 -23.26 22.97
N PRO A 79 -39.85 -24.03 21.95
CA PRO A 79 -38.46 -24.06 21.53
C PRO A 79 -38.04 -22.62 21.26
N LEU A 80 -36.93 -22.21 21.90
CA LEU A 80 -36.29 -20.94 21.57
C LEU A 80 -36.14 -20.88 20.04
N PRO A 81 -36.49 -19.77 19.41
CA PRO A 81 -36.28 -19.65 17.98
C PRO A 81 -34.82 -20.04 17.70
N THR A 82 -34.62 -21.02 16.86
CA THR A 82 -33.28 -21.41 16.36
C THR A 82 -32.80 -20.17 15.64
N ILE A 83 -31.89 -19.40 16.26
CA ILE A 83 -31.19 -18.31 15.58
C ILE A 83 -30.28 -19.04 14.59
N GLU A 84 -30.75 -19.13 13.35
CA GLU A 84 -29.85 -19.62 12.29
C GLU A 84 -28.57 -18.79 12.35
N PRO A 85 -27.39 -19.44 12.28
CA PRO A 85 -26.14 -18.72 12.25
C PRO A 85 -26.23 -17.71 11.09
N PRO A 86 -25.82 -16.44 11.28
CA PRO A 86 -25.92 -15.45 10.24
C PRO A 86 -25.26 -16.00 8.99
N ASP A 87 -25.93 -15.83 7.86
CA ASP A 87 -25.45 -16.19 6.53
C ASP A 87 -23.99 -15.75 6.35
N PHE A 88 -23.21 -16.52 5.61
CA PHE A 88 -21.79 -16.26 5.32
C PHE A 88 -21.55 -14.79 4.96
N ALA A 89 -22.35 -14.24 4.05
CA ALA A 89 -22.24 -12.85 3.63
C ALA A 89 -22.45 -11.87 4.81
N ALA A 90 -23.47 -12.10 5.66
CA ALA A 90 -23.74 -11.25 6.81
C ALA A 90 -22.59 -11.30 7.86
N ARG A 91 -21.96 -12.46 8.03
CA ARG A 91 -20.79 -12.61 8.90
C ARG A 91 -19.59 -11.85 8.33
N ALA A 92 -19.30 -12.00 7.03
CA ALA A 92 -18.23 -11.31 6.36
C ALA A 92 -18.41 -9.78 6.42
N HIS A 93 -19.61 -9.28 6.11
CA HIS A 93 -19.95 -7.85 6.21
C HIS A 93 -19.74 -7.30 7.63
N THR A 94 -20.12 -8.05 8.66
CA THR A 94 -19.91 -7.65 10.05
C THR A 94 -18.43 -7.52 10.40
N MET A 95 -17.61 -8.50 10.00
CA MET A 95 -16.17 -8.48 10.22
C MET A 95 -15.52 -7.32 9.45
N ILE A 96 -15.86 -7.12 8.17
CA ILE A 96 -15.32 -6.04 7.34
C ILE A 96 -15.68 -4.66 7.92
N SER A 97 -16.92 -4.48 8.41
CA SER A 97 -17.32 -3.23 9.07
C SER A 97 -16.47 -2.94 10.31
N ARG A 98 -16.08 -3.98 11.06
CA ARG A 98 -15.22 -3.84 12.22
C ARG A 98 -13.77 -3.54 11.86
N LEU A 99 -13.27 -3.97 10.68
CA LEU A 99 -11.94 -3.58 10.21
C LEU A 99 -11.74 -2.06 10.21
N GLY A 100 -12.79 -1.29 9.92
CA GLY A 100 -12.77 0.16 9.96
C GLY A 100 -12.67 0.78 11.36
N THR A 101 -12.82 0.00 12.43
CA THR A 101 -12.71 0.48 13.83
C THR A 101 -11.29 0.40 14.37
N TYR A 102 -10.43 -0.43 13.76
CA TYR A 102 -9.01 -0.57 14.13
C TYR A 102 -8.18 0.51 13.44
N GLY A 103 -7.11 0.93 14.11
CA GLY A 103 -6.11 1.84 13.56
C GLY A 103 -5.03 1.12 12.71
N PRO A 104 -4.14 1.89 12.05
CA PRO A 104 -3.13 1.32 11.17
C PRO A 104 -2.10 0.42 11.88
N ASN A 105 -1.89 0.62 13.18
CA ASN A 105 -0.91 -0.14 14.00
C ASN A 105 -1.59 -1.09 15.00
N GLU A 106 -2.91 -1.26 14.92
CA GLU A 106 -3.65 -2.13 15.81
C GLU A 106 -3.81 -3.52 15.21
N GLU A 107 -3.76 -4.55 16.07
CA GLU A 107 -4.15 -5.90 15.66
C GLU A 107 -5.64 -5.96 15.38
N ALA A 108 -6.01 -6.55 14.25
CA ALA A 108 -7.39 -6.70 13.83
C ALA A 108 -7.79 -8.19 13.83
N PRO A 109 -8.35 -8.73 14.92
CA PRO A 109 -8.81 -10.13 14.98
C PRO A 109 -9.76 -10.50 13.84
N ASP A 110 -10.58 -9.53 13.41
CA ASP A 110 -11.49 -9.71 12.28
C ASP A 110 -10.75 -9.97 10.96
N GLN A 111 -9.52 -9.47 10.77
CA GLN A 111 -8.69 -9.78 9.60
C GLN A 111 -8.33 -11.27 9.57
N SER A 112 -7.84 -11.82 10.67
CA SER A 112 -7.52 -13.25 10.76
C SER A 112 -8.75 -14.13 10.56
N ALA A 113 -9.91 -13.69 11.09
CA ALA A 113 -11.17 -14.40 10.90
C ALA A 113 -11.64 -14.35 9.43
N LEU A 114 -11.47 -13.22 8.71
CA LEU A 114 -11.76 -13.11 7.27
C LEU A 114 -10.85 -14.01 6.44
N LEU A 115 -9.56 -14.06 6.74
CA LEU A 115 -8.62 -14.96 6.08
C LEU A 115 -9.00 -16.43 6.29
N ALA A 116 -9.49 -16.79 7.48
CA ALA A 116 -9.96 -18.13 7.78
C ALA A 116 -11.25 -18.52 7.04
N LEU A 117 -12.04 -17.54 6.54
CA LEU A 117 -13.19 -17.81 5.66
C LEU A 117 -12.78 -18.22 4.24
N GLY A 118 -11.51 -18.05 3.87
CA GLY A 118 -11.00 -18.41 2.55
C GLY A 118 -11.35 -17.40 1.44
N GLU A 119 -11.16 -17.83 0.20
CA GLU A 119 -11.28 -16.99 -0.99
C GLU A 119 -12.72 -16.52 -1.28
N ASP A 120 -13.71 -17.21 -0.77
CA ASP A 120 -15.12 -16.88 -0.96
C ASP A 120 -15.51 -15.48 -0.42
N VAL A 121 -14.67 -14.91 0.45
CA VAL A 121 -14.87 -13.54 0.98
C VAL A 121 -14.35 -12.45 0.04
N LEU A 122 -13.46 -12.78 -0.90
CA LEU A 122 -12.81 -11.82 -1.79
C LEU A 122 -13.80 -10.98 -2.64
N PRO A 123 -14.90 -11.52 -3.20
CA PRO A 123 -15.91 -10.70 -3.86
C PRO A 123 -16.50 -9.63 -2.96
N ILE A 124 -16.76 -9.95 -1.68
CA ILE A 124 -17.35 -9.02 -0.71
C ILE A 124 -16.34 -7.93 -0.34
N LEU A 125 -15.06 -8.31 -0.13
CA LEU A 125 -13.97 -7.34 0.12
C LEU A 125 -13.83 -6.38 -1.06
N ARG A 126 -13.88 -6.88 -2.30
CA ARG A 126 -13.82 -6.05 -3.51
C ARG A 126 -15.00 -5.05 -3.56
N ASP A 127 -16.22 -5.50 -3.29
CA ASP A 127 -17.41 -4.67 -3.41
C ASP A 127 -17.49 -3.57 -2.33
N LEU A 128 -16.78 -3.74 -1.22
CA LEU A 128 -16.67 -2.76 -0.13
C LEU A 128 -15.35 -1.96 -0.15
N PHE A 129 -14.52 -2.18 -1.16
CA PHE A 129 -13.23 -1.51 -1.32
C PHE A 129 -13.38 0.01 -1.52
N PRO A 130 -12.49 0.85 -0.98
CA PRO A 130 -11.30 0.56 -0.17
C PRO A 130 -11.56 0.44 1.34
N GLY A 131 -12.79 0.55 1.79
CA GLY A 131 -13.17 0.58 3.19
C GLY A 131 -12.86 1.92 3.88
N ARG A 132 -12.83 1.95 5.22
CA ARG A 132 -12.48 3.15 5.97
C ARG A 132 -10.99 3.44 5.87
N LEU A 133 -10.65 4.59 5.30
CA LEU A 133 -9.28 5.00 5.03
C LEU A 133 -8.59 5.55 6.29
N TRP A 134 -7.33 5.20 6.45
CA TRP A 134 -6.38 5.80 7.39
C TRP A 134 -5.47 6.83 6.72
N PHE A 135 -5.43 6.85 5.39
CA PHE A 135 -4.58 7.69 4.56
C PHE A 135 -5.44 8.58 3.66
N ASN A 136 -5.06 9.84 3.57
CA ASN A 136 -5.67 10.80 2.67
C ASN A 136 -4.72 11.07 1.49
N ARG A 137 -5.09 10.65 0.28
CA ARG A 137 -4.26 10.82 -0.93
C ARG A 137 -4.01 12.30 -1.31
N TRP A 138 -4.84 13.21 -0.80
CA TRP A 138 -4.75 14.64 -1.08
C TRP A 138 -3.80 15.38 -0.15
N GLU A 139 -3.33 14.75 0.91
CA GLU A 139 -2.28 15.30 1.76
C GLU A 139 -0.92 15.14 1.09
N PRO A 140 -0.01 16.16 1.20
CA PRO A 140 1.32 16.08 0.61
C PRO A 140 2.10 14.88 1.16
N HIS A 141 2.62 14.04 0.26
CA HIS A 141 3.48 12.91 0.60
C HIS A 141 4.60 12.75 -0.44
N ILE A 142 5.77 12.36 0.02
CA ILE A 142 6.96 12.18 -0.85
C ILE A 142 6.87 10.86 -1.62
N LYS A 143 6.37 9.81 -0.97
CA LYS A 143 6.18 8.48 -1.56
C LYS A 143 4.75 8.00 -1.33
N PRO A 144 4.18 7.25 -2.26
CA PRO A 144 2.93 6.56 -2.03
C PRO A 144 3.04 5.65 -0.80
N PRO A 145 1.99 5.54 0.02
CA PRO A 145 1.98 4.60 1.14
C PRO A 145 1.93 3.17 0.62
N ARG A 146 2.21 2.21 1.49
CA ARG A 146 1.90 0.80 1.19
C ARG A 146 0.39 0.59 1.15
N GLY A 147 -0.10 -0.24 0.24
CA GLY A 147 -1.51 -0.60 0.15
C GLY A 147 -2.06 -1.16 1.46
N SER A 148 -1.27 -2.00 2.14
CA SER A 148 -1.60 -2.57 3.46
C SER A 148 -1.70 -1.54 4.59
N SER A 149 -1.16 -0.33 4.41
CA SER A 149 -1.23 0.77 5.39
C SER A 149 -2.33 1.78 5.13
N VAL A 150 -3.17 1.57 4.11
CA VAL A 150 -4.20 2.51 3.68
C VAL A 150 -5.53 2.29 4.42
N SER A 151 -5.93 1.04 4.60
CA SER A 151 -7.14 0.66 5.33
C SER A 151 -7.05 -0.79 5.82
N GLY A 152 -7.91 -1.17 6.76
CA GLY A 152 -8.01 -2.56 7.21
C GLY A 152 -8.43 -3.52 6.10
N LEU A 153 -9.29 -3.06 5.18
CA LEU A 153 -9.72 -3.84 4.03
C LEU A 153 -8.60 -4.04 3.01
N CYS A 154 -7.86 -2.98 2.64
CA CYS A 154 -6.69 -3.08 1.78
C CYS A 154 -5.63 -4.02 2.37
N ARG A 155 -5.37 -3.91 3.68
CA ARG A 155 -4.46 -4.82 4.41
C ARG A 155 -4.91 -6.28 4.30
N THR A 156 -6.22 -6.53 4.39
CA THR A 156 -6.78 -7.87 4.26
C THR A 156 -6.61 -8.41 2.85
N LEU A 157 -6.87 -7.61 1.81
CA LEU A 157 -6.62 -8.02 0.41
C LEU A 157 -5.14 -8.36 0.17
N VAL A 158 -4.20 -7.53 0.68
CA VAL A 158 -2.77 -7.83 0.59
C VAL A 158 -2.42 -9.15 1.28
N ALA A 159 -3.05 -9.43 2.43
CA ALA A 159 -2.80 -10.66 3.18
C ALA A 159 -3.30 -11.94 2.45
N PHE A 160 -4.27 -11.83 1.54
CA PHE A 160 -4.66 -12.92 0.64
C PHE A 160 -3.61 -13.23 -0.43
N GLY A 161 -2.67 -12.31 -0.68
CA GLY A 161 -1.61 -12.51 -1.67
C GLY A 161 -2.14 -12.72 -3.08
N ALA A 162 -1.55 -13.68 -3.80
CA ALA A 162 -1.86 -13.95 -5.21
C ALA A 162 -3.34 -14.23 -5.50
N THR A 163 -4.08 -14.82 -4.56
CA THR A 163 -5.51 -15.12 -4.74
C THR A 163 -6.39 -13.87 -4.83
N ALA A 164 -5.90 -12.73 -4.31
CA ALA A 164 -6.57 -11.45 -4.45
C ALA A 164 -6.40 -10.83 -5.86
N ALA A 165 -5.41 -11.26 -6.65
CA ALA A 165 -5.08 -10.61 -7.94
C ALA A 165 -6.25 -10.47 -8.91
N PRO A 166 -7.14 -11.47 -9.15
CA PRO A 166 -8.30 -11.29 -10.02
C PRO A 166 -9.27 -10.22 -9.55
N HIS A 167 -9.37 -10.01 -8.24
CA HIS A 167 -10.24 -8.99 -7.63
C HIS A 167 -9.60 -7.61 -7.72
N VAL A 168 -8.30 -7.49 -7.48
CA VAL A 168 -7.53 -6.25 -7.65
C VAL A 168 -7.56 -5.81 -9.12
N ALA A 169 -7.44 -6.74 -10.08
CA ALA A 169 -7.56 -6.44 -11.51
C ALA A 169 -8.91 -5.80 -11.87
N LYS A 170 -10.00 -6.22 -11.21
CA LYS A 170 -11.32 -5.60 -11.39
C LYS A 170 -11.39 -4.20 -10.78
N LEU A 171 -10.76 -3.99 -9.61
CA LEU A 171 -10.68 -2.68 -8.95
C LEU A 171 -9.88 -1.67 -9.78
N LEU A 172 -8.81 -2.11 -10.43
CA LEU A 172 -8.02 -1.27 -11.36
C LEU A 172 -8.84 -0.79 -12.58
N LYS A 173 -9.91 -1.50 -12.93
CA LYS A 173 -10.84 -1.16 -14.03
C LYS A 173 -12.08 -0.40 -13.56
N SER A 174 -12.14 0.05 -12.30
CA SER A 174 -13.27 0.81 -11.74
C SER A 174 -13.41 2.18 -12.41
N ASP A 175 -14.65 2.66 -12.57
CA ASP A 175 -14.91 4.03 -13.03
C ASP A 175 -14.48 5.09 -12.03
N ASP A 176 -14.44 4.75 -10.73
CA ASP A 176 -14.03 5.65 -9.66
C ASP A 176 -12.50 5.77 -9.55
N PRO A 177 -11.90 6.95 -9.74
CA PRO A 177 -10.45 7.16 -9.63
C PRO A 177 -9.91 6.93 -8.22
N GLU A 178 -10.70 7.11 -7.16
CA GLU A 178 -10.31 6.77 -5.80
C GLU A 178 -10.06 5.27 -5.67
N THR A 179 -10.99 4.47 -6.15
CA THR A 179 -10.86 3.01 -6.19
C THR A 179 -9.63 2.58 -6.99
N ARG A 180 -9.42 3.14 -8.19
CA ARG A 180 -8.24 2.82 -9.01
C ARG A 180 -6.93 3.19 -8.30
N TYR A 181 -6.89 4.36 -7.65
CA TYR A 181 -5.70 4.79 -6.90
C TYR A 181 -5.31 3.80 -5.79
N TYR A 182 -6.24 3.45 -4.92
CA TYR A 182 -5.94 2.50 -3.84
C TYR A 182 -5.70 1.09 -4.35
N ALA A 183 -6.34 0.69 -5.45
CA ALA A 183 -6.08 -0.60 -6.11
C ALA A 183 -4.65 -0.70 -6.65
N THR A 184 -4.05 0.38 -7.19
CA THR A 184 -2.65 0.38 -7.61
C THR A 184 -1.70 0.18 -6.43
N LEU A 185 -2.01 0.73 -5.25
CA LEU A 185 -1.20 0.56 -4.06
C LEU A 185 -1.26 -0.89 -3.53
N VAL A 186 -2.44 -1.51 -3.58
CA VAL A 186 -2.60 -2.93 -3.24
C VAL A 186 -1.86 -3.80 -4.25
N ALA A 187 -1.96 -3.52 -5.56
CA ALA A 187 -1.26 -4.23 -6.61
C ALA A 187 0.27 -4.24 -6.42
N ALA A 188 0.85 -3.15 -5.91
CA ALA A 188 2.28 -3.07 -5.61
C ALA A 188 2.75 -4.05 -4.52
N GLU A 189 1.85 -4.54 -3.66
CA GLU A 189 2.16 -5.53 -2.62
C GLU A 189 1.70 -6.96 -2.97
N VAL A 190 0.98 -7.11 -4.08
CA VAL A 190 0.48 -8.40 -4.59
C VAL A 190 0.89 -8.56 -6.06
N PRO A 191 2.21 -8.56 -6.38
CA PRO A 191 2.65 -8.66 -7.78
C PRO A 191 2.21 -10.00 -8.38
N HIS A 192 1.49 -9.91 -9.50
CA HIS A 192 0.96 -11.07 -10.21
C HIS A 192 0.78 -10.74 -11.71
N SER A 193 1.05 -11.69 -12.61
CA SER A 193 0.96 -11.50 -14.06
C SER A 193 -0.39 -10.96 -14.53
N LEU A 194 -1.50 -11.39 -13.91
CA LEU A 194 -2.85 -10.88 -14.20
C LEU A 194 -3.02 -9.37 -13.99
N LEU A 195 -2.12 -8.72 -13.25
CA LEU A 195 -2.19 -7.28 -12.95
C LEU A 195 -1.38 -6.44 -13.93
N VAL A 196 -0.51 -7.04 -14.77
CA VAL A 196 0.36 -6.31 -15.70
C VAL A 196 -0.47 -5.47 -16.68
N GLU A 197 -1.44 -6.08 -17.39
CA GLU A 197 -2.29 -5.36 -18.34
C GLU A 197 -3.17 -4.28 -17.66
N PRO A 198 -3.89 -4.56 -16.56
CA PRO A 198 -4.64 -3.53 -15.85
C PRO A 198 -3.78 -2.36 -15.33
N LEU A 199 -2.57 -2.63 -14.82
CA LEU A 199 -1.64 -1.58 -14.41
C LEU A 199 -1.13 -0.75 -15.60
N ALA A 200 -0.86 -1.39 -16.73
CA ALA A 200 -0.50 -0.70 -17.96
C ALA A 200 -1.61 0.25 -18.44
N ALA A 201 -2.87 -0.14 -18.30
CA ALA A 201 -4.01 0.72 -18.65
C ALA A 201 -4.09 1.96 -17.75
N VAL A 202 -4.00 1.79 -16.42
CA VAL A 202 -4.08 2.91 -15.46
C VAL A 202 -2.80 3.74 -15.40
N LEU A 203 -1.70 3.32 -16.04
CA LEU A 203 -0.53 4.16 -16.27
C LEU A 203 -0.89 5.44 -17.03
N PHE A 204 -1.84 5.36 -17.97
CA PHE A 204 -2.29 6.48 -18.79
C PHE A 204 -3.59 7.12 -18.27
N ASP A 205 -3.95 6.87 -17.02
CA ASP A 205 -5.15 7.41 -16.37
C ASP A 205 -5.18 8.94 -16.42
N GLU A 206 -6.38 9.51 -16.58
CA GLU A 206 -6.58 10.96 -16.54
C GLU A 206 -6.25 11.55 -15.15
N ASP A 207 -6.55 10.81 -14.08
CA ASP A 207 -6.16 11.17 -12.72
C ASP A 207 -4.64 10.98 -12.54
N GLN A 208 -3.94 12.09 -12.32
CA GLN A 208 -2.48 12.08 -12.16
C GLN A 208 -2.01 11.28 -10.95
N GLY A 209 -2.82 11.18 -9.90
CA GLY A 209 -2.51 10.38 -8.72
C GLY A 209 -2.51 8.88 -9.07
N VAL A 210 -3.52 8.43 -9.83
CA VAL A 210 -3.61 7.05 -10.32
C VAL A 210 -2.43 6.72 -11.23
N SER A 211 -2.17 7.55 -12.24
CA SER A 211 -1.04 7.38 -13.16
C SER A 211 0.32 7.31 -12.42
N ARG A 212 0.53 8.17 -11.42
CA ARG A 212 1.77 8.17 -10.60
C ARG A 212 1.87 6.92 -9.72
N SER A 213 0.76 6.49 -9.10
CA SER A 213 0.76 5.26 -8.29
C SER A 213 0.95 4.00 -9.14
N ALA A 214 0.47 3.98 -10.39
CA ALA A 214 0.73 2.91 -11.33
C ALA A 214 2.22 2.81 -11.71
N LEU A 215 2.90 3.94 -11.96
CA LEU A 215 4.35 3.96 -12.16
C LEU A 215 5.10 3.38 -10.96
N TYR A 216 4.69 3.74 -9.74
CA TYR A 216 5.27 3.19 -8.52
C TYR A 216 5.02 1.69 -8.39
N ALA A 217 3.80 1.22 -8.71
CA ALA A 217 3.48 -0.19 -8.65
C ALA A 217 4.29 -1.01 -9.66
N LEU A 218 4.51 -0.52 -10.89
CA LEU A 218 5.26 -1.22 -11.93
C LEU A 218 6.70 -1.55 -11.51
N GLU A 219 7.27 -0.85 -10.53
CA GLU A 219 8.63 -1.12 -10.03
C GLU A 219 8.82 -2.56 -9.53
N VAL A 220 7.79 -3.17 -8.96
CA VAL A 220 7.85 -4.54 -8.42
C VAL A 220 7.43 -5.61 -9.43
N PHE A 221 7.07 -5.21 -10.66
CA PHE A 221 6.58 -6.12 -11.70
C PHE A 221 7.64 -6.53 -12.73
N GLN A 222 8.89 -6.10 -12.58
CA GLN A 222 9.95 -6.25 -13.61
C GLN A 222 10.12 -7.69 -14.13
N GLU A 223 9.92 -8.69 -13.27
CA GLU A 223 10.11 -10.10 -13.58
C GLU A 223 8.78 -10.85 -13.80
N GLN A 224 7.64 -10.15 -13.82
CA GLN A 224 6.35 -10.80 -14.03
C GLN A 224 6.14 -11.18 -15.49
N GLU A 225 5.49 -12.32 -15.70
CA GLU A 225 5.04 -12.73 -17.04
C GLU A 225 4.18 -11.63 -17.69
N GLY A 226 4.41 -11.35 -18.97
CA GLY A 226 3.71 -10.30 -19.72
C GLY A 226 4.40 -8.93 -19.68
N VAL A 227 5.37 -8.70 -18.80
CA VAL A 227 6.06 -7.40 -18.71
C VAL A 227 6.92 -7.13 -19.94
N GLU A 228 7.49 -8.14 -20.57
CA GLU A 228 8.28 -7.90 -21.78
C GLU A 228 7.41 -7.39 -22.94
N GLY A 229 6.22 -7.94 -23.13
CA GLY A 229 5.25 -7.41 -24.10
C GLY A 229 4.80 -5.98 -23.76
N LEU A 230 4.68 -5.65 -22.46
CA LEU A 230 4.42 -4.28 -22.02
C LEU A 230 5.60 -3.35 -22.39
N LYS A 231 6.85 -3.75 -22.13
CA LYS A 231 8.03 -2.97 -22.50
C LYS A 231 8.09 -2.71 -24.01
N GLU A 232 7.81 -3.72 -24.85
CA GLU A 232 7.72 -3.54 -26.31
C GLU A 232 6.69 -2.48 -26.71
N SER A 233 5.49 -2.54 -26.12
CA SER A 233 4.43 -1.58 -26.39
C SER A 233 4.82 -0.17 -25.91
N LEU A 234 5.47 -0.05 -24.78
CA LEU A 234 5.97 1.23 -24.25
C LEU A 234 7.10 1.81 -25.10
N ARG A 235 8.04 0.97 -25.62
CA ARG A 235 9.08 1.42 -26.57
C ARG A 235 8.45 2.01 -27.85
N ALA A 236 7.50 1.29 -28.40
CA ALA A 236 6.77 1.76 -29.58
C ALA A 236 6.08 3.11 -29.31
N LEU A 237 5.37 3.23 -28.19
CA LEU A 237 4.65 4.46 -27.80
C LEU A 237 5.60 5.63 -27.53
N ALA A 238 6.72 5.39 -26.87
CA ALA A 238 7.72 6.44 -26.58
C ALA A 238 8.28 7.10 -27.84
N LEU A 239 8.35 6.34 -28.95
CA LEU A 239 8.86 6.79 -30.27
C LEU A 239 7.77 7.25 -31.22
N ALA A 240 6.50 6.97 -30.96
CA ALA A 240 5.40 7.30 -31.85
C ALA A 240 5.26 8.83 -31.99
N SER A 241 5.60 9.37 -33.17
CA SER A 241 5.55 10.81 -33.43
C SER A 241 4.12 11.37 -33.48
N ASP A 242 3.14 10.53 -33.70
CA ASP A 242 1.70 10.82 -33.76
C ASP A 242 1.00 10.68 -32.40
N ALA A 243 1.68 10.10 -31.40
CA ALA A 243 1.15 10.02 -30.05
C ALA A 243 1.31 11.35 -29.30
N ASP A 244 0.38 11.61 -28.37
CA ASP A 244 0.45 12.80 -27.54
C ASP A 244 1.67 12.82 -26.62
N GLN A 245 2.15 14.01 -26.31
CA GLN A 245 3.37 14.24 -25.52
C GLN A 245 3.28 13.60 -24.13
N ARG A 246 2.11 13.64 -23.48
CA ARG A 246 1.92 13.08 -22.14
C ARG A 246 2.09 11.55 -22.15
N SER A 247 1.48 10.88 -23.11
CA SER A 247 1.59 9.41 -23.27
C SER A 247 3.02 8.98 -23.55
N ARG A 248 3.74 9.69 -24.44
CA ARG A 248 5.16 9.44 -24.70
C ARG A 248 6.03 9.62 -23.45
N LEU A 249 5.80 10.68 -22.67
CA LEU A 249 6.52 10.92 -21.40
C LEU A 249 6.26 9.82 -20.37
N LEU A 250 5.02 9.36 -20.24
CA LEU A 250 4.66 8.28 -19.33
C LEU A 250 5.29 6.96 -19.74
N ALA A 251 5.29 6.66 -21.04
CA ALA A 251 5.96 5.48 -21.59
C ALA A 251 7.47 5.48 -21.28
N MET A 252 8.17 6.59 -21.50
CA MET A 252 9.59 6.72 -21.16
C MET A 252 9.84 6.51 -19.67
N ARG A 253 9.00 7.08 -18.80
CA ARG A 253 9.12 6.91 -17.34
C ARG A 253 8.88 5.47 -16.92
N ALA A 254 7.89 4.79 -17.53
CA ALA A 254 7.61 3.40 -17.25
C ALA A 254 8.77 2.48 -17.68
N LEU A 255 9.38 2.72 -18.84
CA LEU A 255 10.58 2.01 -19.31
C LEU A 255 11.75 2.17 -18.33
N ALA A 256 11.91 3.37 -17.76
CA ALA A 256 12.91 3.61 -16.74
C ALA A 256 12.66 2.79 -15.46
N VAL A 257 11.41 2.77 -14.98
CA VAL A 257 10.99 2.02 -13.78
C VAL A 257 11.14 0.51 -14.01
N LEU A 258 10.78 0.04 -15.22
CA LEU A 258 10.91 -1.37 -15.63
C LEU A 258 12.35 -1.76 -15.99
N ARG A 259 13.31 -0.83 -15.91
CA ARG A 259 14.75 -1.06 -16.23
C ARG A 259 14.95 -1.68 -17.62
N ASP A 260 14.23 -1.17 -18.60
CA ASP A 260 14.31 -1.67 -19.96
C ASP A 260 15.60 -1.21 -20.67
N GLU A 261 16.57 -2.11 -20.79
CA GLU A 261 17.85 -1.82 -21.46
C GLU A 261 17.69 -1.63 -22.98
N ASN A 262 16.70 -2.28 -23.57
CA ASN A 262 16.46 -2.26 -25.02
C ASN A 262 15.93 -0.90 -25.52
N CYS A 263 15.53 0.01 -24.61
CA CYS A 263 15.07 1.34 -25.01
C CYS A 263 16.19 2.38 -25.17
N VAL A 264 17.45 2.06 -24.84
CA VAL A 264 18.57 3.02 -24.84
C VAL A 264 18.76 3.68 -26.21
N GLU A 265 18.79 2.90 -27.31
CA GLU A 265 18.92 3.46 -28.66
C GLU A 265 17.76 4.40 -29.03
N ALA A 266 16.54 3.99 -28.66
CA ALA A 266 15.34 4.77 -28.89
C ALA A 266 15.38 6.11 -28.13
N LEU A 267 15.83 6.10 -26.88
CA LEU A 267 15.98 7.29 -26.05
C LEU A 267 17.09 8.22 -26.60
N MET A 268 18.19 7.67 -27.10
CA MET A 268 19.23 8.47 -27.78
C MET A 268 18.68 9.18 -29.02
N ALA A 269 17.76 8.54 -29.75
CA ALA A 269 17.09 9.21 -30.88
C ALA A 269 16.19 10.35 -30.39
N ALA A 270 15.46 10.15 -29.30
CA ALA A 270 14.58 11.16 -28.72
C ALA A 270 15.33 12.38 -28.13
N LEU A 271 16.61 12.27 -27.78
CA LEU A 271 17.44 13.42 -27.38
C LEU A 271 17.52 14.51 -28.44
N ALA A 272 17.39 14.15 -29.73
CA ALA A 272 17.40 15.12 -30.83
C ALA A 272 16.16 16.05 -30.81
N GLU A 273 15.09 15.63 -30.16
CA GLU A 273 13.91 16.45 -29.93
C GLU A 273 14.24 17.47 -28.81
N ARG A 274 14.64 18.69 -29.19
CA ARG A 274 14.92 19.78 -28.23
C ARG A 274 13.65 20.27 -27.54
N SER A 275 13.05 19.40 -26.74
CA SER A 275 11.74 19.54 -26.10
C SER A 275 11.74 18.87 -24.74
N VAL A 276 10.60 18.89 -24.05
CA VAL A 276 10.38 18.15 -22.79
C VAL A 276 10.62 16.64 -22.97
N LEU A 277 10.42 16.10 -24.18
CA LEU A 277 10.70 14.69 -24.49
C LEU A 277 12.21 14.40 -24.51
N GLY A 278 13.02 15.29 -25.09
CA GLY A 278 14.48 15.16 -25.07
C GLY A 278 15.03 15.22 -23.63
N GLU A 279 14.51 16.14 -22.79
CA GLU A 279 14.88 16.18 -21.37
C GLU A 279 14.45 14.91 -20.62
N ALA A 280 13.27 14.36 -20.92
CA ALA A 280 12.81 13.10 -20.33
C ALA A 280 13.69 11.94 -20.78
N ALA A 281 14.04 11.85 -22.06
CA ALA A 281 14.93 10.84 -22.61
C ALA A 281 16.30 10.88 -21.91
N TRP A 282 16.89 12.07 -21.75
CA TRP A 282 18.14 12.24 -21.00
C TRP A 282 18.05 11.71 -19.58
N ARG A 283 16.98 12.08 -18.83
CA ARG A 283 16.80 11.60 -17.45
C ARG A 283 16.68 10.08 -17.38
N VAL A 284 15.97 9.48 -18.34
CA VAL A 284 15.81 8.03 -18.41
C VAL A 284 17.12 7.35 -18.75
N LEU A 285 17.88 7.88 -19.72
CA LEU A 285 19.21 7.38 -20.06
C LEU A 285 20.15 7.38 -18.84
N ARG A 286 20.20 8.50 -18.09
CA ARG A 286 20.97 8.57 -16.83
C ARG A 286 20.58 7.46 -15.85
N MET A 287 19.29 7.23 -15.69
CA MET A 287 18.78 6.23 -14.74
C MET A 287 19.07 4.81 -15.18
N LEU A 288 18.98 4.52 -16.48
CA LEU A 288 19.21 3.18 -17.01
C LEU A 288 20.69 2.82 -17.08
N THR A 289 21.51 3.75 -17.57
CA THR A 289 22.92 3.48 -17.87
C THR A 289 23.85 3.85 -16.73
N ALA A 290 23.40 4.67 -15.78
CA ALA A 290 24.23 5.35 -14.80
C ALA A 290 25.41 6.11 -15.47
N GLN A 291 25.13 6.76 -16.60
CA GLN A 291 26.05 7.67 -17.31
C GLN A 291 25.39 9.03 -17.51
N ASP A 292 26.18 10.06 -17.76
CA ASP A 292 25.67 11.39 -18.04
C ASP A 292 26.53 12.12 -19.09
N PHE A 293 25.95 12.29 -20.27
CA PHE A 293 26.52 13.09 -21.35
C PHE A 293 25.64 14.30 -21.71
N GLY A 294 24.69 14.66 -20.80
CA GLY A 294 23.75 15.72 -21.05
C GLY A 294 22.85 15.45 -22.25
N ASP A 295 22.54 16.50 -23.01
CA ASP A 295 21.75 16.43 -24.25
C ASP A 295 22.59 16.13 -25.50
N ARG A 296 23.87 15.79 -25.35
CA ARG A 296 24.82 15.56 -26.45
C ARG A 296 24.68 14.15 -27.02
N GLN A 297 23.75 13.97 -27.95
CA GLN A 297 23.48 12.69 -28.59
C GLN A 297 24.75 11.99 -29.17
N PRO A 298 25.72 12.69 -29.80
CA PRO A 298 26.93 12.03 -30.31
C PRO A 298 27.75 11.34 -29.22
N ASP A 299 27.83 11.92 -28.02
CA ASP A 299 28.62 11.34 -26.92
C ASP A 299 27.91 10.10 -26.35
N TRP A 300 26.59 10.13 -26.27
CA TRP A 300 25.80 8.96 -25.93
C TRP A 300 26.01 7.81 -26.93
N ARG A 301 26.00 8.11 -28.23
CA ARG A 301 26.22 7.11 -29.27
C ARG A 301 27.65 6.55 -29.24
N ALA A 302 28.65 7.40 -29.03
CA ALA A 302 30.04 6.96 -28.91
C ALA A 302 30.19 5.99 -27.73
N TRP A 303 29.68 6.36 -26.57
CA TRP A 303 29.71 5.49 -25.40
C TRP A 303 28.96 4.17 -25.63
N TYR A 304 27.76 4.23 -26.20
CA TYR A 304 26.91 3.04 -26.40
C TYR A 304 27.51 2.10 -27.46
N SER A 305 28.20 2.62 -28.47
CA SER A 305 28.91 1.78 -29.47
C SER A 305 30.03 0.93 -28.87
N GLU A 306 30.60 1.36 -27.75
CA GLU A 306 31.67 0.64 -27.05
C GLU A 306 31.13 -0.28 -25.93
N ASN A 307 29.95 0.04 -25.39
CA ASN A 307 29.43 -0.59 -24.17
C ASN A 307 28.07 -1.27 -24.35
N GLY A 308 27.37 -1.07 -25.45
CA GLY A 308 26.02 -1.57 -25.67
C GLY A 308 25.87 -3.09 -25.61
N ASP A 309 26.89 -3.83 -26.01
CA ASP A 309 26.92 -5.30 -25.97
C ASP A 309 27.23 -5.84 -24.56
N ARG A 310 27.60 -4.98 -23.62
CA ARG A 310 27.93 -5.38 -22.25
C ARG A 310 26.65 -5.41 -21.40
N PRO A 311 26.49 -6.40 -20.48
CA PRO A 311 25.40 -6.43 -19.54
C PRO A 311 25.32 -5.13 -18.72
N ARG A 312 24.11 -4.62 -18.50
CA ARG A 312 23.86 -3.38 -17.72
C ARG A 312 24.54 -3.39 -16.33
N VAL A 313 24.64 -4.55 -15.70
CA VAL A 313 25.32 -4.71 -14.41
C VAL A 313 26.76 -4.18 -14.46
N GLU A 314 27.45 -4.39 -15.55
CA GLU A 314 28.83 -3.91 -15.75
C GLU A 314 28.89 -2.38 -15.88
N TRP A 315 27.93 -1.76 -16.56
CA TRP A 315 27.81 -0.29 -16.60
C TRP A 315 27.65 0.29 -15.20
N LEU A 316 26.78 -0.32 -14.38
CA LEU A 316 26.55 0.11 -13.01
C LEU A 316 27.81 -0.06 -12.13
N ILE A 317 28.53 -1.18 -12.27
CA ILE A 317 29.77 -1.42 -11.52
C ILE A 317 30.83 -0.37 -11.87
N ASP A 318 31.00 -0.06 -13.15
CA ASP A 318 31.98 0.94 -13.60
C ASP A 318 31.59 2.34 -13.09
N SER A 319 30.29 2.64 -13.03
CA SER A 319 29.75 3.93 -12.57
C SER A 319 29.90 4.21 -11.08
N LEU A 320 30.27 3.22 -10.25
CA LEU A 320 30.60 3.44 -8.83
C LEU A 320 31.81 4.36 -8.61
N ASP A 321 32.68 4.54 -9.63
CA ASP A 321 33.82 5.46 -9.58
C ASP A 321 33.59 6.73 -10.42
N HIS A 322 32.37 6.97 -10.93
CA HIS A 322 31.99 8.14 -11.70
C HIS A 322 32.24 9.45 -10.92
N ASP A 323 32.59 10.54 -11.61
CA ASP A 323 32.88 11.82 -10.95
C ASP A 323 31.61 12.46 -10.33
N ASP A 324 30.46 12.32 -10.99
CA ASP A 324 29.17 12.81 -10.48
C ASP A 324 28.63 11.92 -9.34
N PRO A 325 28.39 12.49 -8.13
CA PRO A 325 27.84 11.74 -7.01
C PRO A 325 26.41 11.23 -7.24
N GLU A 326 25.61 11.90 -8.08
CA GLU A 326 24.26 11.43 -8.40
C GLU A 326 24.30 10.16 -9.25
N ILE A 327 25.20 10.09 -10.22
CA ILE A 327 25.42 8.89 -11.03
C ILE A 327 25.90 7.73 -10.15
N ARG A 328 26.83 7.99 -9.24
CA ARG A 328 27.26 6.98 -8.26
C ARG A 328 26.13 6.48 -7.38
N ALA A 329 25.20 7.38 -6.98
CA ALA A 329 24.02 7.02 -6.18
C ALA A 329 23.08 6.10 -6.98
N ILE A 330 22.77 6.44 -8.23
CA ILE A 330 21.96 5.62 -9.13
C ILE A 330 22.58 4.21 -9.26
N ALA A 331 23.86 4.13 -9.59
CA ALA A 331 24.56 2.86 -9.77
C ALA A 331 24.53 2.00 -8.49
N SER A 332 24.81 2.59 -7.33
CA SER A 332 24.88 1.86 -6.07
C SER A 332 23.51 1.31 -5.65
N LEU A 333 22.42 2.08 -5.81
CA LEU A 333 21.08 1.66 -5.47
C LEU A 333 20.61 0.48 -6.34
N ASP A 334 20.87 0.53 -7.64
CA ASP A 334 20.52 -0.56 -8.55
C ASP A 334 21.38 -1.81 -8.31
N LEU A 335 22.66 -1.66 -8.01
CA LEU A 335 23.53 -2.79 -7.68
C LEU A 335 23.10 -3.49 -6.38
N VAL A 336 22.71 -2.74 -5.35
CA VAL A 336 22.16 -3.33 -4.12
C VAL A 336 20.88 -4.12 -4.43
N ARG A 337 20.00 -3.58 -5.28
CA ARG A 337 18.79 -4.27 -5.69
C ARG A 337 19.08 -5.58 -6.45
N LEU A 338 20.01 -5.55 -7.40
CA LEU A 338 20.36 -6.71 -8.25
C LEU A 338 21.12 -7.79 -7.49
N SER A 339 22.01 -7.40 -6.57
CA SER A 339 22.86 -8.33 -5.82
C SER A 339 22.26 -8.78 -4.49
N GLY A 340 21.31 -8.01 -3.93
CA GLY A 340 20.86 -8.18 -2.54
C GLY A 340 21.94 -7.84 -1.51
N GLN A 341 23.10 -7.26 -1.94
CA GLN A 341 24.25 -7.01 -1.07
C GLN A 341 24.57 -5.51 -1.00
N ASP A 342 24.64 -4.97 0.20
CA ASP A 342 25.25 -3.68 0.46
C ASP A 342 26.67 -3.90 1.01
N TYR A 343 27.67 -3.71 0.17
CA TYR A 343 29.07 -3.83 0.57
C TYR A 343 29.59 -2.61 1.36
N GLY A 344 28.70 -1.79 1.88
CA GLY A 344 29.05 -0.59 2.65
C GLY A 344 29.44 0.60 1.75
N TYR A 345 28.99 0.62 0.49
CA TYR A 345 29.23 1.74 -0.41
C TYR A 345 28.59 3.03 0.11
N ARG A 346 29.37 4.10 0.08
CA ARG A 346 28.90 5.47 0.36
C ARG A 346 29.35 6.39 -0.76
N VAL A 347 28.39 7.12 -1.31
CA VAL A 347 28.59 7.99 -2.50
C VAL A 347 29.76 8.96 -2.35
N ASN A 348 30.00 9.47 -1.14
CA ASN A 348 31.02 10.50 -0.83
C ASN A 348 32.28 9.94 -0.16
N GLN A 349 32.48 8.61 -0.11
CA GLN A 349 33.70 8.03 0.45
C GLN A 349 34.90 8.22 -0.49
N HIS A 350 36.12 7.98 0.02
CA HIS A 350 37.34 8.11 -0.75
C HIS A 350 37.35 7.19 -1.98
N ARG A 351 38.02 7.62 -3.05
CA ARG A 351 38.06 6.89 -4.31
C ARG A 351 38.63 5.47 -4.16
N GLU A 352 39.62 5.29 -3.30
CA GLU A 352 40.21 3.97 -3.01
C GLU A 352 39.18 3.00 -2.42
N ASP A 353 38.39 3.49 -1.45
CA ASP A 353 37.31 2.68 -0.84
C ASP A 353 36.24 2.30 -1.86
N ARG A 354 35.86 3.25 -2.74
CA ARG A 354 34.90 2.99 -3.81
C ARG A 354 35.44 1.91 -4.76
N ARG A 355 36.71 1.97 -5.13
CA ARG A 355 37.35 0.96 -5.97
C ARG A 355 37.37 -0.42 -5.33
N ALA A 356 37.67 -0.51 -4.03
CA ALA A 356 37.62 -1.78 -3.32
C ALA A 356 36.21 -2.42 -3.35
N ILE A 357 35.17 -1.60 -3.18
CA ILE A 357 33.78 -2.08 -3.26
C ILE A 357 33.40 -2.45 -4.69
N ARG A 358 33.83 -1.67 -5.69
CA ARG A 358 33.64 -2.00 -7.09
C ARG A 358 34.21 -3.38 -7.43
N GLU A 359 35.39 -3.73 -6.94
CA GLU A 359 35.98 -5.06 -7.13
C GLU A 359 35.12 -6.17 -6.46
N ARG A 360 34.50 -5.91 -5.32
CA ARG A 360 33.56 -6.88 -4.70
C ARG A 360 32.36 -7.13 -5.59
N TYR A 361 31.76 -6.10 -6.20
CA TYR A 361 30.66 -6.26 -7.15
C TYR A 361 31.12 -6.98 -8.43
N ARG A 362 32.34 -6.75 -8.93
CA ARG A 362 32.89 -7.50 -10.06
C ARG A 362 33.02 -9.00 -9.74
N LEU A 363 33.57 -9.34 -8.58
CA LEU A 363 33.68 -10.73 -8.14
C LEU A 363 32.30 -11.39 -7.97
N TRP A 364 31.34 -10.67 -7.41
CA TRP A 364 29.97 -11.15 -7.32
C TRP A 364 29.37 -11.43 -8.70
N TRP A 365 29.56 -10.52 -9.65
CA TRP A 365 29.02 -10.67 -11.01
C TRP A 365 29.68 -11.83 -11.76
N SER A 366 31.01 -11.97 -11.70
CA SER A 366 31.73 -13.11 -12.31
C SER A 366 31.25 -14.44 -11.74
N ALA A 367 31.11 -14.56 -10.43
CA ALA A 367 30.64 -15.80 -9.80
C ALA A 367 29.21 -16.20 -10.21
N ARG A 368 28.35 -15.21 -10.50
CA ARG A 368 27.00 -15.45 -10.98
C ARG A 368 26.97 -15.92 -12.44
N ASN A 369 27.76 -15.29 -13.30
CA ASN A 369 27.88 -15.70 -14.70
C ASN A 369 28.47 -17.10 -14.86
N ASP A 370 29.41 -17.50 -14.00
CA ASP A 370 30.01 -18.83 -14.00
C ASP A 370 29.00 -19.91 -13.52
N ALA A 371 27.99 -19.53 -12.74
CA ALA A 371 26.96 -20.45 -12.27
C ALA A 371 25.82 -20.65 -13.28
N ASP A 372 25.60 -19.68 -14.18
CA ASP A 372 24.55 -19.71 -15.21
C ASP A 372 25.03 -20.35 -16.54
N ASN A 373 26.34 -20.64 -16.68
CA ASN A 373 26.99 -21.35 -17.81
C ASN A 373 27.30 -22.82 -17.44
#